data_ab8b56a0bd1a78d887720395d4ef50f9
#
_entry.id   ab8b56a0bd1a78d887720395d4ef50f9
#
_cell.length_a   1.000
_cell.length_b   1.000
_cell.length_c   1.000
_cell.angle_alpha   90.00
_cell.angle_beta   90.00
_cell.angle_gamma   90.00
#
_symmetry.space_group_name_H-M   'P 1'
#
loop_
_entity.id
_entity.type
_entity.pdbx_description
1 polymer ?
#
loop_
_entity_poly.entity_id
_entity_poly.type
_entity_poly.pdbx_seq_one_letter_code
_entity_poly.pdbx_strand_id
1 'polypeptide(L)'
;MSDAFEPEDWYSDETATFGDRLAAAREMAGLKQKELAQRVGVKASTLRNWEDDLSEPRANRLSMLGGILGVSLRWLLTGEGDGVSAPDGAVDNSSTDIAGLLSDLRVVRAQISQSNAKLALIEKRLRAMAG
;
A
#
# COMPACT_ATOMS: atom_id res chain seq x y z
N MET A 1 23.18 9.58 4.32
CA MET A 1 22.77 9.23 4.28
C MET A 1 21.85 8.82 4.35
N SER A 2 21.36 8.65 4.45
CA SER A 2 20.68 8.20 4.47
C SER A 2 20.03 7.71 4.41
N ASP A 3 19.73 7.44 4.73
CA ASP A 3 19.33 6.79 4.76
C ASP A 3 18.78 6.15 4.57
N ALA A 4 18.97 6.62 4.26
CA ALA A 4 18.47 5.61 4.07
C ALA A 4 17.11 5.07 4.22
N PHE A 5 16.14 5.82 4.33
CA PHE A 5 14.78 5.35 4.35
C PHE A 5 14.33 4.99 2.94
N GLU A 6 13.92 3.74 2.75
CA GLU A 6 13.44 3.28 1.45
C GLU A 6 11.94 3.27 1.47
N PRO A 7 11.27 3.82 0.50
CA PRO A 7 9.82 3.86 0.51
C PRO A 7 9.17 2.49 0.61
N GLU A 8 9.75 1.48 0.01
CA GLU A 8 9.16 0.16 0.09
C GLU A 8 9.34 -0.48 1.43
N ASP A 9 10.18 0.07 2.29
CA ASP A 9 10.40 -0.51 3.62
C ASP A 9 9.37 -0.10 4.63
N TRP A 10 8.64 0.95 4.38
CA TRP A 10 7.70 1.41 5.40
C TRP A 10 6.47 0.51 5.52
N TYR A 11 6.26 -0.40 4.59
CA TYR A 11 5.20 -1.38 4.75
C TYR A 11 5.74 -2.81 4.77
N SER A 12 7.01 -2.98 4.97
CA SER A 12 7.61 -4.31 5.08
C SER A 12 7.43 -4.83 6.51
N ASP A 13 7.74 -6.09 6.70
CA ASP A 13 7.49 -6.77 7.96
C ASP A 13 8.27 -6.20 9.12
N GLU A 14 9.42 -5.59 8.90
CA GLU A 14 10.24 -5.12 9.98
C GLU A 14 9.87 -3.76 10.50
N THR A 15 9.36 -2.90 9.66
CA THR A 15 9.11 -1.53 10.05
C THR A 15 7.64 -1.17 9.97
N ALA A 16 6.86 -1.91 9.24
CA ALA A 16 5.46 -1.57 9.05
C ALA A 16 4.57 -2.29 10.05
N THR A 17 3.54 -1.59 10.47
CA THR A 17 2.52 -2.18 11.32
C THR A 17 1.41 -2.75 10.46
N PHE A 18 0.47 -3.43 11.09
CA PHE A 18 -0.73 -3.88 10.39
C PHE A 18 -1.44 -2.70 9.73
N GLY A 19 -1.59 -1.61 10.46
CA GLY A 19 -2.27 -0.43 9.92
C GLY A 19 -1.55 0.14 8.71
N ASP A 20 -0.23 0.15 8.73
CA ASP A 20 0.56 0.62 7.59
C ASP A 20 0.32 -0.26 6.37
N ARG A 21 0.31 -1.56 6.57
CA ARG A 21 0.07 -2.49 5.46
C ARG A 21 -1.34 -2.36 4.92
N LEU A 22 -2.30 -2.20 5.82
CA LEU A 22 -3.68 -2.02 5.41
C LEU A 22 -3.85 -0.75 4.56
N ALA A 23 -3.26 0.34 5.02
CA ALA A 23 -3.33 1.60 4.27
C ALA A 23 -2.64 1.47 2.91
N ALA A 24 -1.49 0.81 2.87
CA ALA A 24 -0.77 0.62 1.62
C ALA A 24 -1.59 -0.20 0.63
N ALA A 25 -2.18 -1.29 1.09
CA ALA A 25 -3.00 -2.14 0.23
C ALA A 25 -4.23 -1.39 -0.28
N ARG A 26 -4.84 -0.59 0.59
CA ARG A 26 -6.00 0.20 0.20
C ARG A 26 -5.63 1.21 -0.90
N GLU A 27 -4.53 1.90 -0.70
CA GLU A 27 -4.07 2.89 -1.67
C GLU A 27 -3.70 2.25 -3.00
N MET A 28 -3.07 1.10 -2.95
CA MET A 28 -2.73 0.38 -4.17
C MET A 28 -3.96 -0.13 -4.90
N ALA A 29 -5.03 -0.38 -4.18
CA ALA A 29 -6.29 -0.78 -4.79
C ALA A 29 -7.07 0.42 -5.32
N GLY A 30 -6.59 1.63 -5.07
CA GLY A 30 -7.25 2.83 -5.55
C GLY A 30 -8.49 3.22 -4.77
N LEU A 31 -8.59 2.78 -3.52
CA LEU A 31 -9.78 3.03 -2.71
C LEU A 31 -9.50 4.09 -1.66
N LYS A 32 -10.51 4.91 -1.41
CA LYS A 32 -10.46 5.82 -0.28
C LYS A 32 -10.92 5.10 0.98
N GLN A 33 -10.59 5.64 2.13
CA GLN A 33 -11.00 5.03 3.39
C GLN A 33 -12.51 4.82 3.45
N LYS A 34 -13.26 5.80 3.03
CA LYS A 34 -14.70 5.72 3.04
C LYS A 34 -15.21 4.59 2.14
N GLU A 35 -14.59 4.44 0.99
CA GLU A 35 -14.98 3.41 0.03
C GLU A 35 -14.71 2.01 0.57
N LEU A 36 -13.54 1.81 1.14
CA LEU A 36 -13.20 0.52 1.70
C LEU A 36 -14.09 0.20 2.89
N ALA A 37 -14.33 1.19 3.74
CA ALA A 37 -15.20 1.00 4.89
C ALA A 37 -16.59 0.55 4.47
N GLN A 38 -17.12 1.14 3.43
CA GLN A 38 -18.41 0.74 2.89
C GLN A 38 -18.41 -0.70 2.43
N ARG A 39 -17.37 -1.12 1.75
CA ARG A 39 -17.29 -2.48 1.22
C ARG A 39 -17.16 -3.51 2.33
N VAL A 40 -16.48 -3.15 3.40
CA VAL A 40 -16.32 -4.04 4.53
C VAL A 40 -17.56 -4.03 5.45
N GLY A 41 -18.31 -2.96 5.37
CA GLY A 41 -19.51 -2.83 6.19
C GLY A 41 -19.24 -2.22 7.55
N VAL A 42 -18.28 -1.31 7.63
CA VAL A 42 -17.97 -0.63 8.87
C VAL A 42 -17.96 0.88 8.63
N LYS A 43 -17.88 1.63 9.70
CA LYS A 43 -17.78 3.08 9.60
C LYS A 43 -16.40 3.49 9.15
N ALA A 44 -16.32 4.63 8.48
CA ALA A 44 -15.03 5.15 8.04
C ALA A 44 -14.09 5.39 9.23
N SER A 45 -14.64 5.81 10.36
CA SER A 45 -13.84 6.01 11.56
C SER A 45 -13.25 4.70 12.08
N THR A 46 -13.98 3.61 11.93
CA THR A 46 -13.48 2.30 12.32
C THR A 46 -12.30 1.90 11.45
N LEU A 47 -12.43 2.10 10.16
CA LEU A 47 -11.32 1.78 9.27
C LEU A 47 -10.11 2.65 9.56
N ARG A 48 -10.34 3.91 9.82
CA ARG A 48 -9.25 4.82 10.17
C ARG A 48 -8.51 4.35 11.42
N ASN A 49 -9.27 3.90 12.41
CA ASN A 49 -8.66 3.39 13.64
C ASN A 49 -7.82 2.15 13.37
N TRP A 50 -8.25 1.30 12.46
CA TRP A 50 -7.46 0.13 12.08
C TRP A 50 -6.14 0.56 11.41
N GLU A 51 -6.22 1.55 10.54
CA GLU A 51 -5.02 2.03 9.83
C GLU A 51 -4.06 2.78 10.76
N ASP A 52 -4.61 3.37 11.81
CA ASP A 52 -3.79 4.08 12.81
C ASP A 52 -3.34 3.18 13.95
N ASP A 53 -3.61 1.90 13.85
CA ASP A 53 -3.24 0.92 14.88
C ASP A 53 -3.86 1.20 16.24
N LEU A 54 -5.00 1.85 16.24
CA LEU A 54 -5.74 2.10 17.48
C LEU A 54 -6.67 0.96 17.83
N SER A 55 -7.05 0.16 16.86
CA SER A 55 -7.85 -1.03 17.08
C SER A 55 -7.57 -2.02 15.96
N GLU A 56 -8.06 -3.24 16.11
CA GLU A 56 -7.81 -4.31 15.14
C GLU A 56 -9.11 -4.91 14.68
N PRO A 57 -9.21 -5.28 13.41
CA PRO A 57 -10.40 -5.95 12.93
C PRO A 57 -10.48 -7.38 13.45
N ARG A 58 -11.68 -7.89 13.59
CA ARG A 58 -11.88 -9.28 13.94
C ARG A 58 -11.67 -10.15 12.72
N ALA A 59 -11.58 -11.45 12.97
CA ALA A 59 -11.19 -12.39 11.93
C ALA A 59 -12.04 -12.31 10.67
N ASN A 60 -13.35 -12.18 10.81
CA ASN A 60 -14.22 -12.13 9.64
C ASN A 60 -13.99 -10.86 8.82
N ARG A 61 -13.79 -9.73 9.48
CA ARG A 61 -13.49 -8.49 8.77
C ARG A 61 -12.11 -8.55 8.12
N LEU A 62 -11.19 -9.19 8.81
CA LEU A 62 -9.84 -9.35 8.29
C LEU A 62 -9.87 -10.17 7.00
N SER A 63 -10.65 -11.24 6.97
CA SER A 63 -10.81 -12.02 5.76
C SER A 63 -11.43 -11.21 4.64
N MET A 64 -12.41 -10.39 4.95
CA MET A 64 -13.03 -9.53 3.97
C MET A 64 -12.05 -8.52 3.40
N LEU A 65 -11.23 -7.94 4.26
CA LEU A 65 -10.21 -7.00 3.81
C LEU A 65 -9.24 -7.67 2.86
N GLY A 66 -8.77 -8.85 3.19
CA GLY A 66 -7.86 -9.57 2.31
C GLY A 66 -8.47 -9.84 0.96
N GLY A 67 -9.73 -10.26 0.95
CA GLY A 67 -10.42 -10.55 -0.29
C GLY A 67 -10.66 -9.31 -1.15
N ILE A 68 -11.09 -8.22 -0.53
CA ILE A 68 -11.35 -6.98 -1.26
C ILE A 68 -10.07 -6.39 -1.81
N LEU A 69 -9.01 -6.44 -1.03
CA LEU A 69 -7.75 -5.80 -1.40
C LEU A 69 -6.84 -6.71 -2.21
N GLY A 70 -7.16 -7.99 -2.29
CA GLY A 70 -6.36 -8.92 -3.07
C GLY A 70 -5.03 -9.27 -2.44
N VAL A 71 -4.96 -9.25 -1.13
CA VAL A 71 -3.74 -9.61 -0.40
C VAL A 71 -4.04 -10.74 0.55
N SER A 72 -3.00 -11.46 0.96
CA SER A 72 -3.21 -12.57 1.88
C SER A 72 -3.34 -12.06 3.30
N LEU A 73 -4.05 -12.83 4.13
CA LEU A 73 -4.14 -12.53 5.55
C LEU A 73 -2.77 -12.55 6.20
N ARG A 74 -1.94 -13.49 5.78
CA ARG A 74 -0.60 -13.59 6.34
C ARG A 74 0.19 -12.31 6.08
N TRP A 75 0.09 -11.79 4.86
CA TRP A 75 0.78 -10.55 4.54
C TRP A 75 0.27 -9.39 5.38
N LEU A 76 -1.05 -9.26 5.52
CA LEU A 76 -1.62 -8.19 6.34
C LEU A 76 -1.13 -8.26 7.77
N LEU A 77 -1.03 -9.47 8.32
CA LEU A 77 -0.67 -9.63 9.71
C LEU A 77 0.83 -9.60 9.97
N THR A 78 1.61 -10.10 9.03
CA THR A 78 3.03 -10.30 9.28
C THR A 78 3.95 -9.62 8.29
N GLY A 79 3.43 -9.21 7.16
CA GLY A 79 4.28 -8.67 6.09
C GLY A 79 4.88 -9.74 5.20
N GLU A 80 4.58 -10.99 5.47
CA GLU A 80 5.11 -12.10 4.67
C GLU A 80 4.03 -12.70 3.80
N GLY A 81 4.40 -13.17 2.64
CA GLY A 81 3.47 -13.81 1.74
C GLY A 81 3.01 -12.86 0.67
N ASP A 82 1.86 -13.16 0.07
CA ASP A 82 1.36 -12.40 -1.06
C ASP A 82 0.78 -11.08 -0.62
N GLY A 83 1.48 -10.02 -0.95
CA GLY A 83 1.07 -8.68 -0.60
C GLY A 83 0.48 -7.96 -1.77
N VAL A 84 0.73 -6.68 -1.77
CA VAL A 84 0.13 -5.79 -2.71
C VAL A 84 0.41 -6.11 -4.14
N SER A 85 1.53 -6.64 -4.43
CA SER A 85 1.94 -6.87 -5.79
C SER A 85 1.75 -8.28 -6.26
N ALA A 86 1.21 -9.15 -5.46
CA ALA A 86 1.15 -10.55 -5.82
C ALA A 86 -0.24 -11.11 -5.65
N PRO A 87 -1.06 -10.99 -6.62
CA PRO A 87 -2.38 -11.55 -6.54
C PRO A 87 -2.29 -13.03 -6.40
N ASP A 88 -3.10 -13.53 -5.56
CA ASP A 88 -3.00 -14.89 -5.20
C ASP A 88 -3.30 -15.84 -6.30
N GLY A 89 -4.10 -15.49 -7.20
CA GLY A 89 -4.45 -16.40 -8.23
C GLY A 89 -3.42 -16.61 -9.25
N ALA A 90 -2.38 -15.90 -9.12
CA ALA A 90 -1.41 -15.87 -10.11
C ALA A 90 -0.46 -16.96 -10.14
N VAL A 91 -0.64 -17.89 -9.29
CA VAL A 91 0.30 -18.87 -9.14
C VAL A 91 0.72 -19.52 -10.40
N ASP A 92 -0.10 -19.67 -11.31
CA ASP A 92 0.25 -20.46 -12.43
C ASP A 92 0.14 -19.80 -13.70
N ASN A 93 -0.17 -18.56 -13.81
CA ASN A 93 -0.36 -17.99 -15.02
C ASN A 93 0.60 -17.06 -15.41
N SER A 94 1.66 -17.52 -15.90
CA SER A 94 2.79 -16.73 -16.19
C SER A 94 2.49 -15.57 -17.10
N SER A 95 1.68 -15.74 -18.10
CA SER A 95 1.44 -14.62 -19.00
C SER A 95 0.60 -13.54 -18.36
N THR A 96 -0.38 -13.91 -17.57
CA THR A 96 -1.16 -12.95 -16.83
C THR A 96 -0.32 -12.27 -15.77
N ASP A 97 0.54 -13.03 -15.13
CA ASP A 97 1.45 -12.46 -14.15
C ASP A 97 2.37 -11.43 -14.78
N ILE A 98 2.90 -11.74 -15.94
CA ILE A 98 3.81 -10.81 -16.62
C ILE A 98 3.07 -9.54 -16.99
N ALA A 99 1.87 -9.66 -17.52
CA ALA A 99 1.09 -8.49 -17.86
C ALA A 99 0.76 -7.65 -16.65
N GLY A 100 0.40 -8.29 -15.54
CA GLY A 100 0.13 -7.60 -14.30
C GLY A 100 1.36 -6.91 -13.75
N LEU A 101 2.49 -7.58 -13.80
CA LEU A 101 3.74 -7.00 -13.32
C LEU A 101 4.17 -5.83 -14.18
N LEU A 102 3.99 -5.93 -15.49
CA LEU A 102 4.31 -4.80 -16.36
C LEU A 102 3.42 -3.61 -16.09
N SER A 103 2.15 -3.86 -15.81
CA SER A 103 1.23 -2.79 -15.47
C SER A 103 1.64 -2.13 -14.16
N ASP A 104 1.98 -2.93 -13.16
CA ASP A 104 2.45 -2.42 -11.88
C ASP A 104 3.72 -1.61 -12.04
N LEU A 105 4.61 -2.08 -12.87
CA LEU A 105 5.85 -1.38 -13.14
C LEU A 105 5.59 0.00 -13.74
N ARG A 106 4.66 0.08 -14.67
CA ARG A 106 4.30 1.37 -15.27
C ARG A 106 3.76 2.33 -14.23
N VAL A 107 2.91 1.82 -13.33
CA VAL A 107 2.34 2.66 -12.28
C VAL A 107 3.43 3.18 -11.36
N VAL A 108 4.33 2.31 -10.94
CA VAL A 108 5.40 2.70 -10.05
C VAL A 108 6.34 3.70 -10.73
N ARG A 109 6.64 3.48 -12.00
CA ARG A 109 7.47 4.43 -12.74
C ARG A 109 6.82 5.79 -12.83
N ALA A 110 5.52 5.82 -13.05
CA ALA A 110 4.81 7.09 -13.10
C ALA A 110 4.86 7.80 -11.75
N GLN A 111 4.73 7.05 -10.67
CA GLN A 111 4.82 7.61 -9.33
C GLN A 111 6.21 8.17 -9.03
N ILE A 112 7.25 7.45 -9.45
CA ILE A 112 8.61 7.90 -9.28
C ILE A 112 8.83 9.20 -10.07
N SER A 113 8.35 9.23 -11.30
CA SER A 113 8.48 10.40 -12.13
C SER A 113 7.82 11.63 -11.51
N GLN A 114 6.63 11.45 -10.96
CA GLN A 114 5.93 12.53 -10.28
C GLN A 114 6.68 12.97 -9.04
N SER A 115 7.22 12.03 -8.29
CA SER A 115 7.98 12.37 -7.10
C SER A 115 9.25 13.11 -7.44
N ASN A 116 9.92 12.72 -8.51
CA ASN A 116 11.11 13.43 -8.97
C ASN A 116 10.79 14.86 -9.37
N ALA A 117 9.67 15.05 -10.04
CA ALA A 117 9.25 16.40 -10.42
C ALA A 117 8.98 17.27 -9.20
N LYS A 118 8.34 16.71 -8.19
CA LYS A 118 8.09 17.43 -6.95
C LYS A 118 9.40 17.75 -6.24
N LEU A 119 10.32 16.81 -6.23
CA LEU A 119 11.61 17.04 -5.63
C LEU A 119 12.34 18.18 -6.31
N ALA A 120 12.34 18.20 -7.62
CA ALA A 120 13.00 19.26 -8.37
C ALA A 120 12.39 20.62 -8.05
N LEU A 121 11.07 20.66 -7.91
CA LEU A 121 10.39 21.88 -7.58
C LEU A 121 10.77 22.38 -6.19
N ILE A 122 10.82 21.47 -5.23
CA ILE A 122 11.19 21.80 -3.87
C ILE A 122 12.64 22.30 -3.81
N GLU A 123 13.53 21.63 -4.54
CA GLU A 123 14.93 22.06 -4.62
C GLU A 123 15.05 23.46 -5.18
N LYS A 124 14.26 23.75 -6.20
CA LYS A 124 14.29 25.07 -6.81
C LYS A 124 13.84 26.13 -5.81
N ARG A 125 12.80 25.83 -5.05
CA ARG A 125 12.33 26.76 -4.03
C ARG A 125 13.35 26.95 -2.93
N LEU A 126 14.02 25.88 -2.52
CA LEU A 126 15.06 25.97 -1.51
C LEU A 126 16.21 26.83 -1.98
N ARG A 127 16.63 26.67 -3.23
CA ARG A 127 17.70 27.48 -3.77
C ARG A 127 17.30 28.95 -3.82
N ALA A 128 16.08 29.23 -4.21
CA ALA A 128 15.59 30.59 -4.27
C ALA A 128 15.56 31.23 -2.89
N MET A 129 15.21 30.46 -1.88
CA MET A 129 15.16 30.96 -0.52
C MET A 129 16.54 31.16 0.09
N ALA A 130 17.46 30.30 -0.29
CA ALA A 130 18.81 30.37 0.24
C ALA A 130 19.66 31.41 -0.47
N GLY A 131 19.35 31.68 -1.69
CA GLY A 131 20.09 32.66 -2.44
C GLY A 131 19.65 34.02 -2.19
#